data_5276cb0d3412045251f2318810700eb2
#
_entry.id   5276cb0d3412045251f2318810700eb2
#
_cell.length_a   1.000
_cell.length_b   1.000
_cell.length_c   1.000
_cell.angle_alpha   90.00
_cell.angle_beta   90.00
_cell.angle_gamma   90.00
#
_symmetry.space_group_name_H-M   'P 1'
#
loop_
_entity.id
_entity.type
_entity.pdbx_description
1 polymer ?
#
loop_
_entity_poly.entity_id
_entity_poly.type
_entity_poly.pdbx_seq_one_letter_code
_entity_poly.pdbx_strand_id
1 'polypeptide(L)'
;MDTEIAGAREKAHLDDRTRPMMLNWRSTLLHFQLLLFLHLILPRLTTANKFPQDEQYRNPQAASEGDPNFWRKESFNALNHRINRRLNTNVAKNIIFFLGDGMGVSTVTAGRVYKGQKARRSGEESVLNMDTFPYTSLCKTYCVDRQTTDSAASATAYLCGIKTNMGALGVTAKVKPANCEAATDESNQVDSIMAWAQKEGKWTGIVTTDQVVGASPAAAYAHASSRSFYSEVPEGCSAMDIAQQLIHGKPGSKFKVIFGGGRKHFLPVNTRPTNERRVNIDNPAINGRGVRTDGRNLLEEWLQKHEKLNHTAAYLWSLNHLRMLHEGDYNEDYILGLFASEAMVYSMDKILAQSNGEEIPGKDQPTLEEMTKAAINKLSQSPSGYVLFVEGARIDTAHHENLAGYSLEEVYQFDKAIAAAASMTSEQDTLTIVTADHSHAFTINGYASRGNDILGHAGRDINKKLYSTLSYAAGPGFSLNEDDEDRFTMVNHFLQPAMMHTKKGVHGGEDVAVYAKGPWAHLFTGTHDNTYIPHALAYAACIGLRVGHCDRRGPFNRYAHVSGALRRNARDPVISKFAAARNPPIVSRKVEEFIKSPREQIPMAHQ
;
A
#
# COMPACT_ATOMS: atom_id res chain seq x y z
N MET A 1 36.19 -2.14 -63.30
CA MET A 1 37.26 -3.09 -63.50
C MET A 1 36.68 -4.39 -63.01
N ASP A 2 35.94 -5.06 -63.84
CA ASP A 2 36.43 -6.06 -64.88
C ASP A 2 36.78 -7.36 -64.14
N THR A 3 36.29 -8.52 -64.39
CA THR A 3 35.68 -9.18 -65.53
C THR A 3 35.32 -10.58 -65.02
N GLU A 4 34.15 -11.13 -65.31
CA GLU A 4 33.90 -12.06 -66.45
C GLU A 4 34.63 -13.43 -66.35
N ILE A 5 34.16 -14.59 -66.60
CA ILE A 5 33.16 -15.13 -67.55
C ILE A 5 33.05 -16.64 -67.27
N ALA A 6 31.91 -17.25 -67.24
CA ALA A 6 31.31 -18.22 -68.25
C ALA A 6 32.08 -19.55 -68.43
N GLY A 7 31.47 -20.64 -68.61
CA GLY A 7 30.40 -21.20 -69.38
C GLY A 7 30.53 -22.71 -69.37
N ALA A 8 29.46 -23.29 -69.48
CA ALA A 8 28.79 -23.97 -70.64
C ALA A 8 29.00 -25.48 -70.69
N ARG A 9 27.88 -26.18 -70.69
CA ARG A 9 27.38 -27.18 -71.72
C ARG A 9 28.25 -28.40 -72.00
N GLU A 10 27.73 -29.57 -72.11
CA GLU A 10 26.75 -30.17 -73.04
C GLU A 10 26.48 -31.64 -72.68
N LYS A 11 25.22 -32.10 -72.75
CA LYS A 11 24.63 -33.21 -73.56
C LYS A 11 25.41 -34.55 -73.66
N ALA A 12 24.83 -35.65 -73.68
CA ALA A 12 23.56 -36.22 -74.13
C ALA A 12 23.58 -37.76 -74.08
N HIS A 13 22.43 -38.33 -74.16
CA HIS A 13 21.93 -39.51 -74.90
C HIS A 13 22.06 -40.93 -74.30
N LEU A 14 20.85 -41.47 -74.04
CA LEU A 14 20.27 -42.75 -74.56
C LEU A 14 21.04 -44.08 -74.32
N ASP A 15 20.50 -45.10 -73.80
CA ASP A 15 19.41 -45.95 -74.22
C ASP A 15 19.25 -47.21 -73.36
N ASP A 16 18.03 -47.55 -73.05
CA ASP A 16 17.32 -48.80 -73.19
C ASP A 16 17.72 -50.09 -72.43
N ARG A 17 16.68 -50.67 -71.90
CA ARG A 17 16.35 -52.09 -71.71
C ARG A 17 16.57 -52.77 -70.36
N THR A 18 15.40 -52.87 -69.73
CA THR A 18 14.90 -54.12 -69.10
C THR A 18 15.79 -54.91 -68.15
N ARG A 19 15.39 -54.94 -66.91
CA ARG A 19 15.25 -56.16 -66.06
C ARG A 19 14.57 -55.88 -64.74
N PRO A 20 14.16 -56.87 -63.92
CA PRO A 20 12.84 -56.94 -63.28
C PRO A 20 12.77 -56.42 -61.84
N MET A 21 11.53 -56.11 -61.40
CA MET A 21 11.15 -55.78 -60.03
C MET A 21 11.76 -56.80 -59.05
N MET A 22 12.71 -56.30 -58.24
CA MET A 22 12.91 -56.84 -56.88
C MET A 22 12.33 -55.87 -55.91
N LEU A 23 11.25 -56.26 -55.20
CA LEU A 23 10.66 -55.55 -54.06
C LEU A 23 11.73 -55.34 -53.01
N ASN A 24 12.12 -54.11 -52.81
CA ASN A 24 13.15 -53.74 -51.85
C ASN A 24 12.50 -53.65 -50.44
N TRP A 25 12.54 -54.75 -49.72
CA TRP A 25 12.04 -54.91 -48.38
C TRP A 25 12.59 -53.86 -47.35
N ARG A 26 13.66 -53.20 -47.70
CA ARG A 26 14.21 -52.09 -46.91
C ARG A 26 13.40 -50.81 -47.00
N SER A 27 12.73 -50.53 -48.09
CA SER A 27 11.89 -49.34 -48.29
C SER A 27 10.57 -49.45 -47.48
N THR A 28 10.00 -50.68 -47.44
CA THR A 28 8.74 -50.89 -46.64
C THR A 28 8.98 -50.86 -45.14
N LEU A 29 10.14 -51.30 -44.65
CA LEU A 29 10.49 -51.22 -43.25
C LEU A 29 10.76 -49.77 -42.80
N LEU A 30 11.37 -48.95 -43.66
CA LEU A 30 11.60 -47.53 -43.41
C LEU A 30 10.29 -46.74 -43.39
N HIS A 31 9.33 -47.06 -44.26
CA HIS A 31 8.01 -46.43 -44.23
C HIS A 31 7.19 -46.83 -43.02
N PHE A 32 7.30 -48.09 -42.57
CA PHE A 32 6.62 -48.54 -41.36
C PHE A 32 7.24 -47.95 -40.07
N GLN A 33 8.55 -47.77 -40.03
CA GLN A 33 9.24 -47.09 -38.95
C GLN A 33 8.93 -45.57 -38.93
N LEU A 34 8.82 -44.94 -40.09
CA LEU A 34 8.44 -43.53 -40.22
C LEU A 34 6.97 -43.30 -39.80
N LEU A 35 6.06 -44.20 -40.16
CA LEU A 35 4.66 -44.18 -39.74
C LEU A 35 4.49 -44.47 -38.25
N LEU A 36 5.29 -45.40 -37.68
CA LEU A 36 5.29 -45.65 -36.24
C LEU A 36 5.89 -44.48 -35.46
N PHE A 37 6.91 -43.83 -36.00
CA PHE A 37 7.50 -42.61 -35.42
C PHE A 37 6.53 -41.42 -35.48
N LEU A 38 5.81 -41.26 -36.60
CA LEU A 38 4.74 -40.28 -36.72
C LEU A 38 3.53 -40.54 -35.78
N HIS A 39 3.12 -41.79 -35.59
CA HIS A 39 2.00 -42.14 -34.73
C HIS A 39 2.33 -42.14 -33.23
N LEU A 40 3.60 -42.35 -32.84
CA LEU A 40 4.03 -42.37 -31.44
C LEU A 40 4.61 -41.03 -30.96
N ILE A 41 5.08 -40.18 -31.84
CA ILE A 41 5.72 -38.90 -31.50
C ILE A 41 4.81 -37.70 -31.82
N LEU A 42 4.00 -37.71 -32.89
CA LEU A 42 3.05 -36.62 -33.14
C LEU A 42 2.06 -36.38 -32.00
N PRO A 43 1.47 -37.39 -31.34
CA PRO A 43 0.64 -37.12 -30.13
C PRO A 43 1.43 -36.53 -28.98
N ARG A 44 2.74 -36.80 -28.87
CA ARG A 44 3.60 -36.20 -27.85
C ARG A 44 4.06 -34.79 -28.20
N LEU A 45 4.16 -34.47 -29.48
CA LEU A 45 4.47 -33.09 -29.94
C LEU A 45 3.24 -32.18 -29.94
N THR A 46 2.04 -32.72 -30.07
CA THR A 46 0.79 -31.94 -29.92
C THR A 46 0.35 -31.75 -28.47
N THR A 47 0.92 -32.50 -27.52
CA THR A 47 0.74 -32.28 -26.07
C THR A 47 1.81 -31.37 -25.45
N ALA A 48 2.83 -30.97 -26.22
CA ALA A 48 3.94 -30.15 -25.74
C ALA A 48 3.65 -28.63 -25.69
N ASN A 49 2.40 -28.20 -25.94
CA ASN A 49 1.99 -26.80 -25.80
C ASN A 49 1.08 -26.54 -24.57
N LYS A 50 0.99 -27.45 -23.63
CA LYS A 50 0.52 -27.10 -22.29
C LYS A 50 1.72 -26.58 -21.53
N PHE A 51 1.75 -25.27 -21.28
CA PHE A 51 2.72 -24.66 -20.40
C PHE A 51 2.67 -25.39 -19.05
N PRO A 52 3.82 -25.73 -18.43
CA PRO A 52 3.84 -26.35 -17.08
C PRO A 52 3.16 -25.49 -16.02
N GLN A 53 2.85 -24.24 -16.32
CA GLN A 53 2.18 -23.28 -15.45
C GLN A 53 0.69 -23.57 -15.23
N ASP A 54 -0.01 -24.22 -16.16
CA ASP A 54 -1.47 -24.47 -16.04
C ASP A 54 -1.86 -25.46 -14.92
N GLU A 55 -0.91 -26.16 -14.31
CA GLU A 55 -1.16 -27.07 -13.20
C GLU A 55 -0.71 -26.55 -11.83
N GLN A 56 -0.02 -25.40 -11.75
CA GLN A 56 0.63 -24.97 -10.52
C GLN A 56 -0.36 -24.42 -9.50
N TYR A 57 -1.41 -23.74 -9.94
CA TYR A 57 -2.42 -23.14 -9.07
C TYR A 57 -3.82 -23.64 -9.44
N ARG A 58 -4.46 -24.38 -8.54
CA ARG A 58 -5.79 -24.96 -8.78
C ARG A 58 -6.87 -24.17 -8.05
N ASN A 59 -7.97 -23.92 -8.75
CA ASN A 59 -9.20 -23.49 -8.10
C ASN A 59 -9.85 -24.70 -7.39
N PRO A 60 -9.91 -24.73 -6.05
CA PRO A 60 -10.51 -25.86 -5.33
C PRO A 60 -12.03 -25.96 -5.54
N GLN A 61 -12.68 -24.93 -6.05
CA GLN A 61 -14.12 -24.86 -6.29
C GLN A 61 -14.52 -25.00 -7.77
N ALA A 62 -13.55 -25.20 -8.68
CA ALA A 62 -13.80 -25.22 -10.13
C ALA A 62 -14.96 -26.14 -10.56
N ALA A 63 -15.06 -27.33 -9.95
CA ALA A 63 -16.14 -28.27 -10.25
C ALA A 63 -17.53 -27.76 -9.82
N SER A 64 -17.61 -26.98 -8.74
CA SER A 64 -18.86 -26.43 -8.23
C SER A 64 -19.29 -25.17 -8.97
N GLU A 65 -18.35 -24.41 -9.51
CA GLU A 65 -18.59 -23.13 -10.18
C GLU A 65 -19.34 -23.27 -11.52
N GLY A 66 -19.32 -24.47 -12.13
CA GLY A 66 -20.14 -24.81 -13.30
C GLY A 66 -21.64 -24.90 -12.98
N ASP A 67 -22.03 -25.08 -11.73
CA ASP A 67 -23.43 -25.10 -11.31
C ASP A 67 -23.92 -23.68 -10.98
N PRO A 68 -24.97 -23.17 -11.67
CA PRO A 68 -25.54 -21.86 -11.36
C PRO A 68 -25.99 -21.70 -9.90
N ASN A 69 -26.34 -22.77 -9.20
CA ASN A 69 -26.76 -22.73 -7.80
C ASN A 69 -25.60 -22.41 -6.85
N PHE A 70 -24.36 -22.73 -7.23
CA PHE A 70 -23.18 -22.29 -6.49
C PHE A 70 -23.16 -20.75 -6.38
N TRP A 71 -23.24 -20.04 -7.51
CA TRP A 71 -23.20 -18.58 -7.54
C TRP A 71 -24.42 -17.93 -6.87
N ARG A 72 -25.61 -18.53 -7.03
CA ARG A 72 -26.81 -18.06 -6.33
C ARG A 72 -26.64 -18.16 -4.81
N LYS A 73 -26.10 -19.28 -4.31
CA LYS A 73 -25.85 -19.50 -2.90
C LYS A 73 -24.85 -18.48 -2.36
N GLU A 74 -23.71 -18.27 -3.05
CA GLU A 74 -22.71 -17.27 -2.66
C GLU A 74 -23.30 -15.86 -2.64
N SER A 75 -24.08 -15.50 -3.64
CA SER A 75 -24.76 -14.20 -3.72
C SER A 75 -25.78 -14.00 -2.59
N PHE A 76 -26.59 -15.03 -2.28
CA PHE A 76 -27.53 -14.96 -1.16
C PHE A 76 -26.83 -14.89 0.19
N ASN A 77 -25.74 -15.60 0.39
CA ASN A 77 -24.94 -15.52 1.61
C ASN A 77 -24.41 -14.08 1.80
N ALA A 78 -23.83 -13.50 0.76
CA ALA A 78 -23.33 -12.13 0.78
C ALA A 78 -24.45 -11.10 1.05
N LEU A 79 -25.63 -11.28 0.43
CA LEU A 79 -26.80 -10.43 0.63
C LEU A 79 -27.32 -10.54 2.08
N ASN A 80 -27.53 -11.75 2.58
CA ASN A 80 -28.01 -11.99 3.94
C ASN A 80 -27.07 -11.40 4.99
N HIS A 81 -25.75 -11.52 4.78
CA HIS A 81 -24.77 -10.92 5.68
C HIS A 81 -24.91 -9.37 5.72
N ARG A 82 -25.24 -8.74 4.58
CA ARG A 82 -25.44 -7.28 4.50
C ARG A 82 -26.78 -6.83 5.10
N ILE A 83 -27.88 -7.56 4.83
CA ILE A 83 -29.23 -7.25 5.34
C ILE A 83 -29.26 -7.33 6.88
N ASN A 84 -28.59 -8.33 7.44
CA ASN A 84 -28.61 -8.57 8.90
C ASN A 84 -27.58 -7.71 9.68
N ARG A 85 -26.83 -6.84 9.00
CA ARG A 85 -25.84 -5.99 9.63
C ARG A 85 -26.51 -4.86 10.42
N ARG A 86 -26.06 -4.71 11.66
CA ARG A 86 -26.45 -3.58 12.51
C ARG A 86 -25.38 -2.49 12.45
N LEU A 87 -25.81 -1.23 12.44
CA LEU A 87 -24.91 -0.09 12.53
C LEU A 87 -24.26 -0.05 13.93
N ASN A 88 -22.95 0.09 13.97
CA ASN A 88 -22.24 0.37 15.20
C ASN A 88 -22.05 1.89 15.33
N THR A 89 -22.75 2.51 16.27
CA THR A 89 -22.70 3.96 16.56
C THR A 89 -22.07 4.24 17.92
N ASN A 90 -21.33 3.29 18.50
CA ASN A 90 -20.55 3.51 19.71
C ASN A 90 -19.46 4.57 19.45
N VAL A 91 -18.93 5.16 20.53
CA VAL A 91 -17.74 6.00 20.41
C VAL A 91 -16.53 5.12 20.14
N ALA A 92 -15.75 5.45 19.11
CA ALA A 92 -14.48 4.79 18.84
C ALA A 92 -13.46 5.17 19.93
N LYS A 93 -13.27 4.29 20.90
CA LYS A 93 -12.23 4.45 21.91
C LYS A 93 -10.86 4.47 21.26
N ASN A 94 -10.65 3.59 20.29
CA ASN A 94 -9.41 3.45 19.56
C ASN A 94 -9.61 3.68 18.06
N ILE A 95 -8.59 4.20 17.40
CA ILE A 95 -8.49 4.29 15.94
C ILE A 95 -7.20 3.61 15.51
N ILE A 96 -7.28 2.73 14.50
CA ILE A 96 -6.12 2.20 13.80
C ILE A 96 -6.27 2.57 12.32
N PHE A 97 -5.32 3.36 11.82
CA PHE A 97 -5.28 3.82 10.46
C PHE A 97 -4.15 3.11 9.71
N PHE A 98 -4.50 2.18 8.84
CA PHE A 98 -3.58 1.49 7.94
C PHE A 98 -3.47 2.22 6.60
N LEU A 99 -2.25 2.52 6.20
CA LEU A 99 -1.91 3.10 4.90
C LEU A 99 -1.00 2.17 4.12
N GLY A 100 -1.45 1.69 2.96
CA GLY A 100 -0.59 1.06 1.96
C GLY A 100 -0.15 2.13 0.98
N ASP A 101 1.09 2.61 1.08
CA ASP A 101 1.62 3.64 0.20
C ASP A 101 1.65 3.12 -1.25
N GLY A 102 1.10 3.90 -2.18
CA GLY A 102 1.00 3.52 -3.59
C GLY A 102 0.07 2.33 -3.90
N MET A 103 -0.73 1.87 -2.91
CA MET A 103 -1.58 0.68 -3.01
C MET A 103 -2.91 0.99 -3.72
N GLY A 104 -2.87 1.23 -5.03
CA GLY A 104 -4.07 1.40 -5.85
C GLY A 104 -4.93 0.14 -5.98
N VAL A 105 -6.07 0.25 -6.62
CA VAL A 105 -7.04 -0.87 -6.79
C VAL A 105 -6.42 -2.05 -7.54
N SER A 106 -5.61 -1.79 -8.57
CA SER A 106 -4.89 -2.85 -9.30
C SER A 106 -3.91 -3.59 -8.39
N THR A 107 -3.21 -2.86 -7.52
CA THR A 107 -2.27 -3.44 -6.54
C THR A 107 -3.01 -4.32 -5.53
N VAL A 108 -4.15 -3.88 -5.00
CA VAL A 108 -5.01 -4.69 -4.12
C VAL A 108 -5.46 -5.96 -4.80
N THR A 109 -5.92 -5.88 -6.07
CA THR A 109 -6.39 -7.03 -6.82
C THR A 109 -5.25 -8.03 -7.08
N ALA A 110 -4.09 -7.56 -7.55
CA ALA A 110 -2.92 -8.42 -7.77
C ALA A 110 -2.41 -9.03 -6.46
N GLY A 111 -2.39 -8.27 -5.37
CA GLY A 111 -2.00 -8.75 -4.03
C GLY A 111 -2.93 -9.83 -3.48
N ARG A 112 -4.24 -9.73 -3.78
CA ARG A 112 -5.22 -10.79 -3.45
C ARG A 112 -4.91 -12.09 -4.17
N VAL A 113 -4.68 -12.01 -5.51
CA VAL A 113 -4.29 -13.18 -6.31
C VAL A 113 -2.97 -13.76 -5.81
N TYR A 114 -1.96 -12.92 -5.59
CA TYR A 114 -0.66 -13.33 -5.06
C TYR A 114 -0.76 -14.07 -3.72
N LYS A 115 -1.56 -13.56 -2.77
CA LYS A 115 -1.83 -14.23 -1.48
C LYS A 115 -2.39 -15.64 -1.68
N GLY A 116 -3.35 -15.80 -2.59
CA GLY A 116 -3.93 -17.11 -2.89
C GLY A 116 -2.92 -18.06 -3.52
N GLN A 117 -2.10 -17.57 -4.44
CA GLN A 117 -1.06 -18.36 -5.09
C GLN A 117 0.07 -18.78 -4.13
N LYS A 118 0.42 -17.95 -3.16
CA LYS A 118 1.28 -18.39 -2.03
C LYS A 118 0.68 -19.56 -1.24
N ALA A 119 -0.64 -19.66 -1.19
CA ALA A 119 -1.37 -20.77 -0.57
C ALA A 119 -1.69 -21.92 -1.55
N ARG A 120 -1.03 -21.97 -2.72
CA ARG A 120 -1.22 -22.99 -3.76
C ARG A 120 -2.64 -23.05 -4.34
N ARG A 121 -3.35 -21.91 -4.38
CA ARG A 121 -4.68 -21.74 -4.97
C ARG A 121 -4.57 -20.94 -6.28
N SER A 122 -5.65 -20.90 -7.06
CA SER A 122 -5.71 -20.04 -8.26
C SER A 122 -5.51 -18.56 -7.93
N GLY A 123 -6.07 -18.10 -6.84
CA GLY A 123 -5.80 -16.78 -6.27
C GLY A 123 -6.95 -15.79 -6.40
N GLU A 124 -7.69 -15.82 -7.49
CA GLU A 124 -8.79 -14.88 -7.77
C GLU A 124 -9.93 -14.96 -6.74
N GLU A 125 -10.18 -16.15 -6.18
CA GLU A 125 -11.16 -16.40 -5.12
C GLU A 125 -10.63 -16.09 -3.72
N SER A 126 -9.37 -15.69 -3.59
CA SER A 126 -8.76 -15.38 -2.30
C SER A 126 -9.30 -14.08 -1.72
N VAL A 127 -9.10 -13.90 -0.42
CA VAL A 127 -9.61 -12.76 0.33
C VAL A 127 -8.48 -12.15 1.15
N LEU A 128 -8.24 -10.87 1.01
CA LEU A 128 -7.41 -10.09 1.92
C LEU A 128 -8.22 -9.75 3.19
N ASN A 129 -7.55 -9.51 4.31
CA ASN A 129 -8.26 -9.15 5.55
C ASN A 129 -9.11 -7.89 5.38
N MET A 130 -8.62 -6.89 4.65
CA MET A 130 -9.38 -5.67 4.36
C MET A 130 -10.61 -5.93 3.48
N ASP A 131 -10.62 -6.96 2.62
CA ASP A 131 -11.79 -7.32 1.82
C ASP A 131 -12.98 -7.78 2.68
N THR A 132 -12.71 -8.24 3.92
CA THR A 132 -13.75 -8.64 4.88
C THR A 132 -14.39 -7.45 5.58
N PHE A 133 -13.86 -6.25 5.43
CA PHE A 133 -14.39 -5.06 6.08
C PHE A 133 -15.75 -4.70 5.51
N PRO A 134 -16.69 -4.33 6.38
CA PRO A 134 -18.09 -4.17 6.00
C PRO A 134 -18.38 -2.99 5.07
N TYR A 135 -17.57 -1.97 5.10
CA TYR A 135 -17.82 -0.74 4.37
C TYR A 135 -16.62 -0.38 3.52
N THR A 136 -16.90 0.09 2.32
CA THR A 136 -15.88 0.52 1.35
C THR A 136 -16.34 1.80 0.67
N SER A 137 -15.44 2.74 0.50
CA SER A 137 -15.61 3.96 -0.29
C SER A 137 -14.46 4.14 -1.27
N LEU A 138 -14.59 5.04 -2.21
CA LEU A 138 -13.50 5.54 -3.05
C LEU A 138 -13.06 6.92 -2.55
N CYS A 139 -11.79 7.22 -2.74
CA CYS A 139 -11.17 8.44 -2.26
C CYS A 139 -10.36 9.12 -3.36
N LYS A 140 -10.69 10.39 -3.64
CA LYS A 140 -9.95 11.23 -4.60
C LYS A 140 -8.63 11.69 -3.99
N THR A 141 -7.54 11.51 -4.72
CA THR A 141 -6.17 11.67 -4.20
C THR A 141 -5.46 12.95 -4.61
N TYR A 142 -5.91 13.66 -5.66
CA TYR A 142 -5.27 14.87 -6.19
C TYR A 142 -4.86 15.88 -5.10
N CYS A 143 -3.78 16.63 -5.31
CA CYS A 143 -3.37 17.75 -4.46
C CYS A 143 -3.71 19.11 -5.10
N VAL A 144 -3.41 20.22 -4.41
CA VAL A 144 -3.86 21.54 -4.87
C VAL A 144 -3.29 21.94 -6.23
N ASP A 145 -2.05 21.55 -6.52
CA ASP A 145 -1.31 21.98 -7.70
C ASP A 145 -0.99 20.85 -8.69
N ARG A 146 -1.47 19.60 -8.44
CA ARG A 146 -1.25 18.45 -9.33
C ARG A 146 -2.48 17.55 -9.41
N GLN A 147 -2.71 16.97 -10.60
CA GLN A 147 -3.74 15.95 -10.83
C GLN A 147 -3.40 14.64 -10.10
N THR A 148 -2.12 14.29 -10.06
CA THR A 148 -1.60 13.14 -9.32
C THR A 148 -0.74 13.65 -8.17
N THR A 149 -1.01 13.20 -6.97
CA THR A 149 -0.36 13.64 -5.73
C THR A 149 0.97 12.92 -5.49
N ASP A 150 1.76 13.47 -4.56
CA ASP A 150 2.79 12.73 -3.82
C ASP A 150 2.29 12.37 -2.41
N SER A 151 3.03 11.51 -1.72
CA SER A 151 2.67 11.04 -0.37
C SER A 151 2.62 12.16 0.67
N ALA A 152 3.40 13.26 0.50
CA ALA A 152 3.41 14.36 1.46
C ALA A 152 2.09 15.16 1.43
N ALA A 153 1.66 15.55 0.24
CA ALA A 153 0.42 16.31 0.07
C ALA A 153 -0.81 15.46 0.41
N SER A 154 -0.83 14.19 0.02
CA SER A 154 -1.93 13.29 0.37
C SER A 154 -1.96 13.00 1.87
N ALA A 155 -0.81 12.80 2.53
CA ALA A 155 -0.74 12.60 3.97
C ALA A 155 -1.28 13.81 4.75
N THR A 156 -0.98 15.03 4.30
CA THR A 156 -1.60 16.24 4.86
C THR A 156 -3.12 16.19 4.71
N ALA A 157 -3.64 15.67 3.58
CA ALA A 157 -5.07 15.59 3.39
C ALA A 157 -5.73 14.55 4.30
N TYR A 158 -5.24 13.31 4.33
CA TYR A 158 -5.88 12.24 5.11
C TYR A 158 -5.55 12.24 6.61
N LEU A 159 -4.55 13.01 7.07
CA LEU A 159 -4.24 13.18 8.51
C LEU A 159 -4.65 14.53 9.06
N CYS A 160 -4.64 15.62 8.27
CA CYS A 160 -4.95 16.97 8.74
C CYS A 160 -6.29 17.52 8.19
N GLY A 161 -6.89 16.86 7.21
CA GLY A 161 -8.20 17.23 6.65
C GLY A 161 -8.21 18.42 5.71
N ILE A 162 -7.06 18.79 5.15
CA ILE A 162 -6.93 19.84 4.14
C ILE A 162 -6.00 19.39 3.01
N LYS A 163 -6.20 19.91 1.81
CA LYS A 163 -5.24 19.73 0.72
C LYS A 163 -4.15 20.80 0.74
N THR A 164 -2.94 20.39 0.36
CA THR A 164 -1.76 21.25 0.23
C THR A 164 -1.10 21.08 -1.13
N ASN A 165 0.01 21.77 -1.38
CA ASN A 165 0.81 21.62 -2.59
C ASN A 165 1.69 20.36 -2.52
N MET A 166 2.03 19.80 -3.68
CA MET A 166 2.94 18.66 -3.80
C MET A 166 4.24 18.88 -3.01
N GLY A 167 4.66 17.90 -2.24
CA GLY A 167 5.87 17.91 -1.45
C GLY A 167 5.79 18.64 -0.10
N ALA A 168 4.70 19.33 0.20
CA ALA A 168 4.50 20.04 1.47
C ALA A 168 3.84 19.15 2.54
N LEU A 169 4.15 19.38 3.81
CA LEU A 169 3.70 18.57 4.96
C LEU A 169 3.05 19.44 6.03
N GLY A 170 1.83 19.12 6.46
CA GLY A 170 1.17 19.71 7.62
C GLY A 170 0.96 21.22 7.51
N VAL A 171 0.93 21.77 6.31
CA VAL A 171 0.76 23.20 6.05
C VAL A 171 -0.31 23.46 4.99
N THR A 172 -0.89 24.66 4.99
CA THR A 172 -1.87 25.08 3.99
C THR A 172 -1.22 25.28 2.61
N ALA A 173 -2.01 25.27 1.54
CA ALA A 173 -1.55 25.50 0.17
C ALA A 173 -1.01 26.93 -0.10
N LYS A 174 -1.09 27.84 0.87
CA LYS A 174 -0.42 29.14 0.83
C LYS A 174 1.10 28.98 0.88
N VAL A 175 1.58 27.92 1.53
CA VAL A 175 3.01 27.57 1.57
C VAL A 175 3.39 26.94 0.23
N LYS A 176 4.20 27.66 -0.54
CA LYS A 176 4.73 27.14 -1.80
C LYS A 176 5.93 26.22 -1.54
N PRO A 177 6.22 25.27 -2.45
CA PRO A 177 7.39 24.40 -2.31
C PRO A 177 8.66 25.19 -2.01
N ALA A 178 9.45 24.69 -1.05
CA ALA A 178 10.70 25.29 -0.57
C ALA A 178 10.57 26.71 0.09
N ASN A 179 9.37 27.26 0.24
CA ASN A 179 9.19 28.50 0.99
C ASN A 179 9.18 28.21 2.49
N CYS A 180 10.38 28.22 3.08
CA CYS A 180 10.58 27.88 4.48
C CYS A 180 9.93 28.90 5.43
N GLU A 181 10.05 30.20 5.15
CA GLU A 181 9.49 31.27 5.97
C GLU A 181 7.96 31.14 6.10
N ALA A 182 7.28 30.89 4.99
CA ALA A 182 5.83 30.68 5.02
C ALA A 182 5.43 29.43 5.83
N ALA A 183 6.28 28.41 5.93
CA ALA A 183 6.01 27.22 6.71
C ALA A 183 6.20 27.43 8.23
N THR A 184 6.99 28.45 8.65
CA THR A 184 7.16 28.79 10.08
C THR A 184 6.04 29.66 10.61
N ASP A 185 5.23 30.28 9.74
CA ASP A 185 4.04 31.02 10.15
C ASP A 185 2.97 30.03 10.66
N GLU A 186 2.67 30.09 11.97
CA GLU A 186 1.67 29.24 12.62
C GLU A 186 0.29 29.32 11.97
N SER A 187 -0.06 30.44 11.30
CA SER A 187 -1.32 30.57 10.58
C SER A 187 -1.42 29.65 9.35
N ASN A 188 -0.30 29.18 8.85
CA ASN A 188 -0.20 28.22 7.76
C ASN A 188 -0.05 26.76 8.23
N GLN A 189 0.21 26.53 9.51
CA GLN A 189 0.34 25.19 10.07
C GLN A 189 -1.03 24.58 10.40
N VAL A 190 -1.15 23.26 10.23
CA VAL A 190 -2.39 22.55 10.48
C VAL A 190 -2.17 21.34 11.39
N ASP A 191 -3.03 21.22 12.40
CA ASP A 191 -3.03 20.07 13.29
C ASP A 191 -3.47 18.79 12.60
N SER A 192 -2.77 17.71 12.86
CA SER A 192 -3.18 16.36 12.44
C SER A 192 -4.18 15.74 13.41
N ILE A 193 -4.80 14.63 12.99
CA ILE A 193 -5.65 13.82 13.88
C ILE A 193 -4.90 13.33 15.13
N MET A 194 -3.55 13.18 15.06
CA MET A 194 -2.73 12.87 16.22
C MET A 194 -2.72 14.00 17.23
N ALA A 195 -2.59 15.24 16.79
CA ALA A 195 -2.70 16.41 17.66
C ALA A 195 -4.09 16.53 18.27
N TRP A 196 -5.16 16.28 17.48
CA TRP A 196 -6.53 16.29 18.00
C TRP A 196 -6.73 15.20 19.06
N ALA A 197 -6.23 13.99 18.83
CA ALA A 197 -6.31 12.87 19.77
C ALA A 197 -5.59 13.16 21.09
N GLN A 198 -4.39 13.74 21.04
CA GLN A 198 -3.61 14.09 22.23
C GLN A 198 -4.26 15.20 23.06
N LYS A 199 -4.98 16.13 22.42
CA LYS A 199 -5.76 17.16 23.13
C LYS A 199 -6.88 16.56 23.99
N GLU A 200 -7.41 15.42 23.59
CA GLU A 200 -8.45 14.67 24.33
C GLU A 200 -7.86 13.53 25.19
N GLY A 201 -6.54 13.52 25.43
CA GLY A 201 -5.85 12.58 26.32
C GLY A 201 -5.66 11.18 25.77
N LYS A 202 -5.92 10.96 24.46
CA LYS A 202 -5.62 9.67 23.82
C LYS A 202 -4.11 9.53 23.58
N TRP A 203 -3.62 8.30 23.70
CA TRP A 203 -2.25 8.01 23.30
C TRP A 203 -2.14 7.91 21.79
N THR A 204 -0.95 8.22 21.28
CA THR A 204 -0.70 8.19 19.83
C THR A 204 0.59 7.45 19.51
N GLY A 205 0.64 6.85 18.32
CA GLY A 205 1.83 6.15 17.83
C GLY A 205 1.86 6.08 16.32
N ILE A 206 3.08 5.90 15.79
CA ILE A 206 3.33 5.67 14.37
C ILE A 206 4.18 4.42 14.18
N VAL A 207 3.87 3.65 13.13
CA VAL A 207 4.59 2.46 12.69
C VAL A 207 4.73 2.54 11.17
N THR A 208 5.93 2.34 10.64
CA THR A 208 6.16 2.36 9.18
C THR A 208 7.27 1.39 8.77
N THR A 209 7.23 0.92 7.55
CA THR A 209 8.36 0.22 6.91
C THR A 209 9.32 1.16 6.17
N ASP A 210 9.00 2.46 6.10
CA ASP A 210 9.92 3.51 5.66
C ASP A 210 10.66 4.14 6.85
N GLN A 211 11.28 5.29 6.60
CA GLN A 211 11.84 6.17 7.61
C GLN A 211 10.70 6.86 8.37
N VAL A 212 10.82 6.95 9.69
CA VAL A 212 9.82 7.67 10.51
C VAL A 212 9.75 9.17 10.20
N VAL A 213 10.73 9.70 9.48
CA VAL A 213 10.78 11.06 8.90
C VAL A 213 10.26 11.11 7.46
N GLY A 214 9.86 9.95 6.87
CA GLY A 214 9.25 9.85 5.55
C GLY A 214 7.97 10.66 5.44
N ALA A 215 7.51 10.89 4.22
CA ALA A 215 6.41 11.82 3.96
C ALA A 215 5.12 11.48 4.71
N SER A 216 4.66 10.22 4.64
CA SER A 216 3.39 9.80 5.24
C SER A 216 3.40 9.87 6.77
N PRO A 217 4.40 9.30 7.48
CA PRO A 217 4.44 9.44 8.94
C PRO A 217 4.75 10.88 9.37
N ALA A 218 5.52 11.65 8.60
CA ALA A 218 5.88 13.02 8.97
C ALA A 218 4.66 13.96 9.00
N ALA A 219 3.69 13.80 8.10
CA ALA A 219 2.47 14.61 8.12
C ALA A 219 1.63 14.40 9.41
N ALA A 220 1.87 13.35 10.16
CA ALA A 220 1.25 13.13 11.46
C ALA A 220 1.73 14.14 12.53
N TYR A 221 2.91 14.77 12.34
CA TYR A 221 3.53 15.59 13.39
C TYR A 221 4.31 16.82 12.92
N ALA A 222 4.67 16.91 11.63
CA ALA A 222 5.57 17.93 11.12
C ALA A 222 4.85 18.97 10.24
N HIS A 223 5.44 20.17 10.20
CA HIS A 223 5.05 21.30 9.35
C HIS A 223 6.27 21.71 8.54
N ALA A 224 6.25 21.44 7.22
CA ALA A 224 7.39 21.71 6.35
C ALA A 224 6.94 22.08 4.93
N SER A 225 7.66 23.01 4.31
CA SER A 225 7.46 23.35 2.89
C SER A 225 8.06 22.32 1.93
N SER A 226 8.82 21.34 2.44
CA SER A 226 9.39 20.24 1.67
C SER A 226 9.52 18.98 2.50
N ARG A 227 9.05 17.85 1.95
CA ARG A 227 9.23 16.50 2.53
C ARG A 227 10.70 16.07 2.65
N SER A 228 11.61 16.72 1.94
CA SER A 228 13.05 16.40 1.97
C SER A 228 13.80 17.01 3.15
N PHE A 229 13.15 17.83 3.99
CA PHE A 229 13.78 18.43 5.17
C PHE A 229 13.92 17.44 6.34
N TYR A 230 14.46 16.26 6.05
CA TYR A 230 14.56 15.14 7.00
C TYR A 230 15.40 15.46 8.24
N SER A 231 16.61 16.01 8.05
CA SER A 231 17.62 16.28 9.07
C SER A 231 18.34 17.61 8.92
N GLU A 232 17.97 18.38 7.91
CA GLU A 232 18.49 19.71 7.64
C GLU A 232 17.44 20.53 6.88
N VAL A 233 17.56 21.83 6.96
CA VAL A 233 16.75 22.81 6.23
C VAL A 233 17.68 23.73 5.44
N PRO A 234 17.21 24.44 4.40
CA PRO A 234 18.03 25.38 3.65
C PRO A 234 18.67 26.43 4.55
N GLU A 235 19.85 26.91 4.16
CA GLU A 235 20.54 27.99 4.87
C GLU A 235 19.63 29.23 4.99
N GLY A 236 19.63 29.83 6.18
CA GLY A 236 18.75 30.97 6.49
C GLY A 236 17.32 30.58 6.91
N CYS A 237 16.94 29.31 6.84
CA CYS A 237 15.64 28.83 7.31
C CYS A 237 15.66 28.62 8.84
N SER A 238 14.71 29.22 9.55
CA SER A 238 14.59 29.10 11.02
C SER A 238 13.74 27.90 11.47
N ALA A 239 13.18 27.12 10.55
CA ALA A 239 12.35 25.96 10.87
C ALA A 239 13.16 24.83 11.48
N MET A 240 12.56 24.05 12.35
CA MET A 240 13.08 22.73 12.72
C MET A 240 12.94 21.77 11.54
N ASP A 241 13.97 20.94 11.30
CA ASP A 241 13.85 19.82 10.39
C ASP A 241 12.83 18.76 10.91
N ILE A 242 12.43 17.82 10.04
CA ILE A 242 11.39 16.85 10.37
C ILE A 242 11.79 15.97 11.57
N ALA A 243 13.06 15.52 11.67
CA ALA A 243 13.52 14.73 12.80
C ALA A 243 13.48 15.53 14.12
N GLN A 244 13.88 16.81 14.08
CA GLN A 244 13.77 17.70 15.25
C GLN A 244 12.30 17.88 15.67
N GLN A 245 11.36 18.04 14.72
CA GLN A 245 9.94 18.18 15.03
C GLN A 245 9.37 16.91 15.67
N LEU A 246 9.82 15.71 15.29
CA LEU A 246 9.42 14.46 15.95
C LEU A 246 9.83 14.43 17.42
N ILE A 247 11.07 14.85 17.71
CA ILE A 247 11.65 14.75 19.07
C ILE A 247 11.22 15.92 19.96
N HIS A 248 11.14 17.11 19.42
CA HIS A 248 10.93 18.34 20.22
C HIS A 248 9.58 19.02 19.96
N GLY A 249 9.02 18.86 18.75
CA GLY A 249 7.76 19.47 18.34
C GLY A 249 6.53 18.77 18.91
N LYS A 250 5.36 19.38 18.72
CA LYS A 250 4.06 18.77 19.01
C LYS A 250 3.33 18.52 17.69
N PRO A 251 2.67 17.38 17.55
CA PRO A 251 2.42 16.30 18.52
C PRO A 251 3.56 15.27 18.65
N GLY A 252 4.60 15.30 17.81
CA GLY A 252 5.64 14.28 17.71
C GLY A 252 6.23 13.85 19.05
N SER A 253 6.64 14.82 19.87
CA SER A 253 7.28 14.57 21.17
C SER A 253 6.40 13.89 22.22
N LYS A 254 5.12 13.68 21.92
CA LYS A 254 4.15 13.00 22.78
C LYS A 254 3.74 11.62 22.26
N PHE A 255 4.31 11.16 21.16
CA PHE A 255 4.04 9.80 20.69
C PHE A 255 4.57 8.78 21.69
N LYS A 256 3.70 7.87 22.10
CA LYS A 256 4.04 6.78 23.02
C LYS A 256 4.83 5.67 22.32
N VAL A 257 4.61 5.50 21.03
CA VAL A 257 5.28 4.51 20.20
C VAL A 257 5.68 5.13 18.86
N ILE A 258 6.93 4.95 18.49
CA ILE A 258 7.49 5.35 17.19
C ILE A 258 8.30 4.18 16.67
N PHE A 259 7.87 3.50 15.60
CA PHE A 259 8.57 2.37 15.01
C PHE A 259 8.78 2.55 13.50
N GLY A 260 10.00 2.31 13.03
CA GLY A 260 10.35 2.34 11.61
C GLY A 260 11.86 2.37 11.36
N GLY A 261 12.23 2.93 10.21
CA GLY A 261 13.62 3.21 9.83
C GLY A 261 13.99 4.68 10.01
N GLY A 262 15.08 5.11 9.33
CA GLY A 262 15.51 6.51 9.26
C GLY A 262 16.47 6.95 10.33
N ARG A 263 17.10 6.03 11.07
CA ARG A 263 18.00 6.33 12.17
C ARG A 263 19.11 7.32 11.82
N LYS A 264 19.63 7.30 10.59
CA LYS A 264 20.69 8.22 10.15
C LYS A 264 20.33 9.71 10.34
N HIS A 265 19.05 10.07 10.27
CA HIS A 265 18.58 11.45 10.42
C HIS A 265 18.56 11.96 11.85
N PHE A 266 18.78 11.08 12.81
CA PHE A 266 18.84 11.39 14.25
C PHE A 266 20.26 11.47 14.79
N LEU A 267 21.25 11.10 13.98
CA LEU A 267 22.65 10.98 14.40
C LEU A 267 23.56 11.93 13.61
N PRO A 268 24.59 12.50 14.26
CA PRO A 268 25.57 13.35 13.58
C PRO A 268 26.47 12.55 12.63
N VAL A 269 27.00 13.22 11.59
CA VAL A 269 27.88 12.61 10.56
C VAL A 269 29.12 11.90 11.12
N ASN A 270 29.59 12.30 12.28
CA ASN A 270 30.78 11.74 12.94
C ASN A 270 30.44 10.69 14.00
N THR A 271 29.18 10.20 14.03
CA THR A 271 28.80 9.15 14.97
C THR A 271 29.64 7.91 14.73
N ARG A 272 30.40 7.52 15.77
CA ARG A 272 31.12 6.25 15.81
C ARG A 272 30.24 5.21 16.49
N PRO A 273 30.32 3.94 16.09
CA PRO A 273 29.72 2.86 16.85
C PRO A 273 30.27 2.94 18.29
N THR A 274 29.39 3.09 19.26
CA THR A 274 29.80 3.07 20.68
C THR A 274 29.30 1.78 21.30
N ASN A 275 30.08 1.21 22.19
CA ASN A 275 29.68 0.05 23.00
C ASN A 275 28.78 0.48 24.18
N GLU A 276 28.31 1.72 24.21
CA GLU A 276 27.47 2.22 25.26
C GLU A 276 26.05 1.65 25.11
N ARG A 277 25.56 1.01 26.14
CA ARG A 277 24.29 0.27 26.16
C ARG A 277 23.03 1.11 25.83
N ARG A 278 23.12 2.44 25.86
CA ARG A 278 21.98 3.34 25.62
C ARG A 278 21.74 3.70 24.14
N VAL A 279 22.80 3.73 23.33
CA VAL A 279 22.76 4.10 21.90
C VAL A 279 23.66 3.15 21.12
N ASN A 280 23.54 1.85 21.38
CA ASN A 280 24.42 0.88 20.75
C ASN A 280 24.07 0.73 19.26
N ILE A 281 25.03 1.09 18.42
CA ILE A 281 24.98 0.89 16.97
C ILE A 281 25.70 -0.43 16.72
N ASP A 282 25.01 -1.54 16.89
CA ASP A 282 25.62 -2.88 16.92
C ASP A 282 26.22 -3.33 15.60
N ASN A 283 25.87 -2.72 14.48
CA ASN A 283 26.46 -3.07 13.20
C ASN A 283 26.68 -1.84 12.31
N PRO A 284 27.93 -1.36 12.18
CA PRO A 284 28.24 -0.21 11.32
C PRO A 284 27.92 -0.43 9.85
N ALA A 285 27.95 -1.67 9.36
CA ALA A 285 27.66 -2.00 7.97
C ALA A 285 26.16 -1.89 7.65
N ILE A 286 25.29 -2.22 8.64
CA ILE A 286 23.84 -2.15 8.51
C ILE A 286 23.31 -0.76 8.90
N ASN A 287 23.98 -0.15 9.86
CA ASN A 287 23.44 0.97 10.60
C ASN A 287 23.75 2.34 10.00
N GLY A 288 24.62 2.39 8.98
CA GLY A 288 24.99 3.61 8.31
C GLY A 288 25.57 4.68 9.27
N ARG A 289 26.21 5.68 8.72
CA ARG A 289 26.62 6.87 9.48
C ARG A 289 25.42 7.79 9.65
N GLY A 290 25.42 8.59 10.72
CA GLY A 290 24.53 9.73 10.82
C GLY A 290 24.75 10.71 9.67
N VAL A 291 23.75 11.53 9.37
CA VAL A 291 23.82 12.54 8.29
C VAL A 291 23.63 13.97 8.80
N ARG A 292 23.40 14.16 10.11
CA ARG A 292 23.21 15.50 10.68
C ARG A 292 24.50 16.30 10.69
N THR A 293 24.47 17.46 10.04
CA THR A 293 25.59 18.39 9.96
C THR A 293 25.66 19.35 11.15
N ASP A 294 24.56 19.50 11.91
CA ASP A 294 24.47 20.32 13.12
C ASP A 294 25.15 19.71 14.36
N GLY A 295 25.69 18.48 14.24
CA GLY A 295 26.39 17.78 15.31
C GLY A 295 25.47 17.22 16.41
N ARG A 296 24.16 17.34 16.30
CA ARG A 296 23.19 16.88 17.32
C ARG A 296 22.96 15.39 17.27
N ASN A 297 22.84 14.76 18.44
CA ASN A 297 22.36 13.40 18.63
C ASN A 297 20.94 13.43 19.17
N LEU A 298 19.94 13.38 18.27
CA LEU A 298 18.54 13.48 18.66
C LEU A 298 18.02 12.27 19.44
N LEU A 299 18.67 11.10 19.34
CA LEU A 299 18.32 9.92 20.15
C LEU A 299 18.68 10.18 21.62
N GLU A 300 19.86 10.72 21.86
CA GLU A 300 20.28 11.11 23.21
C GLU A 300 19.42 12.23 23.79
N GLU A 301 19.14 13.24 22.98
CA GLU A 301 18.24 14.34 23.40
C GLU A 301 16.85 13.83 23.75
N TRP A 302 16.32 12.84 23.03
CA TRP A 302 15.02 12.23 23.31
C TRP A 302 15.05 11.48 24.66
N LEU A 303 16.07 10.65 24.91
CA LEU A 303 16.23 9.95 26.20
C LEU A 303 16.36 10.93 27.36
N GLN A 304 17.25 11.93 27.25
CA GLN A 304 17.46 12.95 28.27
C GLN A 304 16.20 13.78 28.54
N LYS A 305 15.41 14.09 27.49
CA LYS A 305 14.13 14.78 27.64
C LYS A 305 13.16 14.01 28.51
N HIS A 306 13.00 12.70 28.25
CA HIS A 306 12.11 11.86 29.04
C HIS A 306 12.62 11.67 30.48
N GLU A 307 13.93 11.49 30.67
CA GLU A 307 14.54 11.44 31.99
C GLU A 307 14.26 12.71 32.81
N LYS A 308 14.44 13.89 32.23
CA LYS A 308 14.14 15.18 32.89
C LYS A 308 12.66 15.34 33.26
N LEU A 309 11.76 14.66 32.56
CA LEU A 309 10.32 14.66 32.82
C LEU A 309 9.89 13.53 33.76
N ASN A 310 10.83 12.76 34.33
CA ASN A 310 10.58 11.55 35.11
C ASN A 310 9.73 10.50 34.38
N HIS A 311 9.84 10.44 33.05
CA HIS A 311 9.26 9.40 32.24
C HIS A 311 10.30 8.29 31.99
N THR A 312 9.85 7.05 31.96
CA THR A 312 10.67 5.94 31.46
C THR A 312 10.62 5.90 29.93
N ALA A 313 11.78 5.63 29.30
CA ALA A 313 11.89 5.61 27.84
C ALA A 313 12.88 4.56 27.37
N ALA A 314 12.52 3.80 26.31
CA ALA A 314 13.37 2.81 25.69
C ALA A 314 13.65 3.14 24.22
N TYR A 315 14.93 3.01 23.83
CA TYR A 315 15.35 3.02 22.44
C TYR A 315 15.65 1.60 21.95
N LEU A 316 15.02 1.18 20.86
CA LEU A 316 15.12 -0.15 20.26
C LEU A 316 15.74 -0.06 18.87
N TRP A 317 16.59 -1.04 18.47
CA TRP A 317 17.23 -1.05 17.15
C TRP A 317 17.22 -2.43 16.45
N SER A 318 16.66 -3.47 17.07
CA SER A 318 16.58 -4.82 16.51
C SER A 318 15.28 -5.53 16.86
N LEU A 319 14.96 -6.61 16.12
CA LEU A 319 13.84 -7.49 16.41
C LEU A 319 13.95 -8.08 17.83
N ASN A 320 15.16 -8.39 18.29
CA ASN A 320 15.36 -8.94 19.62
C ASN A 320 14.89 -7.97 20.71
N HIS A 321 15.25 -6.68 20.60
CA HIS A 321 14.76 -5.64 21.51
C HIS A 321 13.24 -5.49 21.45
N LEU A 322 12.63 -5.60 20.26
CA LEU A 322 11.18 -5.54 20.12
C LEU A 322 10.50 -6.75 20.81
N ARG A 323 11.11 -7.93 20.77
CA ARG A 323 10.60 -9.13 21.45
C ARG A 323 10.68 -9.01 22.97
N MET A 324 11.76 -8.48 23.50
CA MET A 324 11.87 -8.21 24.95
C MET A 324 10.77 -7.26 25.45
N LEU A 325 10.38 -6.27 24.62
CA LEU A 325 9.21 -5.44 24.90
C LEU A 325 7.92 -6.25 25.01
N HIS A 326 7.76 -7.25 24.14
CA HIS A 326 6.56 -8.10 24.10
C HIS A 326 6.50 -9.08 25.29
N GLU A 327 7.65 -9.54 25.78
CA GLU A 327 7.81 -10.46 26.90
C GLU A 327 7.64 -9.76 28.27
N GLY A 328 7.51 -8.43 28.26
CA GLY A 328 7.27 -7.63 29.48
C GLY A 328 8.52 -7.12 30.16
N ASP A 329 9.70 -7.33 29.57
CA ASP A 329 10.97 -6.84 30.08
C ASP A 329 11.13 -5.31 29.95
N TYR A 330 10.29 -4.68 29.10
CA TYR A 330 10.21 -3.25 28.91
C TYR A 330 8.78 -2.75 29.17
N ASN A 331 8.57 -1.93 30.18
CA ASN A 331 7.29 -1.31 30.47
C ASN A 331 7.39 0.23 30.49
N GLU A 332 8.24 0.75 29.63
CA GLU A 332 8.52 2.17 29.55
C GLU A 332 7.32 2.96 29.05
N ASP A 333 7.23 4.21 29.51
CA ASP A 333 6.18 5.15 29.10
C ASP A 333 6.25 5.51 27.62
N TYR A 334 7.47 5.57 27.05
CA TYR A 334 7.74 5.97 25.68
C TYR A 334 8.72 5.00 25.02
N ILE A 335 8.45 4.63 23.77
CA ILE A 335 9.24 3.66 23.03
C ILE A 335 9.55 4.21 21.65
N LEU A 336 10.85 4.30 21.32
CA LEU A 336 11.38 4.69 20.03
C LEU A 336 12.16 3.53 19.43
N GLY A 337 11.67 2.93 18.36
CA GLY A 337 12.31 1.85 17.61
C GLY A 337 12.74 2.31 16.22
N LEU A 338 14.06 2.45 15.98
CA LEU A 338 14.60 2.76 14.66
C LEU A 338 15.46 1.57 14.19
N PHE A 339 14.83 0.68 13.44
CA PHE A 339 15.37 -0.63 13.09
C PHE A 339 16.25 -0.63 11.84
N ALA A 340 16.28 0.47 11.08
CA ALA A 340 17.08 0.66 9.87
C ALA A 340 17.70 2.06 9.83
N SER A 341 18.83 2.19 9.13
CA SER A 341 19.44 3.51 8.85
C SER A 341 18.57 4.35 7.90
N GLU A 342 18.01 3.71 6.89
CA GLU A 342 17.08 4.27 5.90
C GLU A 342 15.71 3.57 6.03
N ALA A 343 15.02 3.31 4.94
CA ALA A 343 13.84 2.45 4.95
C ALA A 343 14.21 1.01 5.38
N MET A 344 13.25 0.27 5.90
CA MET A 344 13.45 -1.13 6.28
C MET A 344 13.67 -1.99 5.03
N VAL A 345 14.40 -3.10 5.21
CA VAL A 345 14.67 -4.05 4.12
C VAL A 345 13.35 -4.67 3.60
N TYR A 346 13.30 -4.96 2.32
CA TYR A 346 12.15 -5.65 1.74
C TYR A 346 11.93 -7.02 2.37
N SER A 347 10.68 -7.38 2.58
CA SER A 347 10.30 -8.72 3.07
C SER A 347 10.74 -9.82 2.11
N MET A 348 10.71 -9.56 0.80
CA MET A 348 11.18 -10.48 -0.22
C MET A 348 12.68 -10.79 -0.07
N ASP A 349 13.52 -9.77 0.19
CA ASP A 349 14.96 -9.99 0.39
C ASP A 349 15.23 -10.89 1.59
N LYS A 350 14.49 -10.74 2.69
CA LYS A 350 14.59 -11.63 3.85
C LYS A 350 14.23 -13.07 3.51
N ILE A 351 13.15 -13.27 2.72
CA ILE A 351 12.68 -14.59 2.31
C ILE A 351 13.74 -15.26 1.42
N LEU A 352 14.27 -14.53 0.44
CA LEU A 352 15.30 -15.05 -0.48
C LEU A 352 16.59 -15.39 0.26
N ALA A 353 17.07 -14.50 1.11
CA ALA A 353 18.27 -14.74 1.93
C ALA A 353 18.10 -15.97 2.83
N GLN A 354 16.95 -16.11 3.48
CA GLN A 354 16.65 -17.29 4.28
C GLN A 354 16.64 -18.59 3.45
N SER A 355 16.05 -18.53 2.25
CA SER A 355 16.00 -19.70 1.35
C SER A 355 17.36 -20.10 0.83
N ASN A 356 18.25 -19.13 0.59
CA ASN A 356 19.61 -19.33 0.09
C ASN A 356 20.63 -19.59 1.21
N GLY A 357 20.25 -19.43 2.48
CA GLY A 357 21.18 -19.49 3.61
C GLY A 357 22.14 -18.30 3.68
N GLU A 358 21.76 -17.16 3.12
CA GLU A 358 22.57 -15.95 3.03
C GLU A 358 22.34 -15.03 4.23
N GLU A 359 23.40 -14.33 4.64
CA GLU A 359 23.31 -13.22 5.60
C GLU A 359 23.16 -11.91 4.85
N ILE A 360 22.07 -11.18 5.12
CA ILE A 360 21.84 -9.86 4.55
C ILE A 360 21.73 -8.78 5.65
N PRO A 361 22.10 -7.54 5.34
CA PRO A 361 21.80 -6.41 6.21
C PRO A 361 20.30 -6.32 6.48
N GLY A 362 19.91 -6.17 7.75
CA GLY A 362 18.51 -6.02 8.15
C GLY A 362 17.72 -7.32 8.30
N LYS A 363 18.36 -8.49 8.24
CA LYS A 363 17.73 -9.79 8.55
C LYS A 363 17.03 -9.79 9.91
N ASP A 364 17.58 -9.09 10.89
CA ASP A 364 17.11 -8.95 12.27
C ASP A 364 16.14 -7.77 12.49
N GLN A 365 15.72 -7.10 11.42
CA GLN A 365 14.66 -6.09 11.53
C GLN A 365 13.30 -6.74 11.76
N PRO A 366 12.41 -6.15 12.59
CA PRO A 366 11.05 -6.66 12.76
C PRO A 366 10.23 -6.53 11.47
N THR A 367 9.20 -7.35 11.37
CA THR A 367 8.15 -7.22 10.34
C THR A 367 7.15 -6.14 10.72
N LEU A 368 6.37 -5.66 9.74
CA LEU A 368 5.28 -4.72 10.00
C LEU A 368 4.24 -5.30 10.98
N GLU A 369 3.98 -6.62 10.87
CA GLU A 369 3.10 -7.34 11.79
C GLU A 369 3.62 -7.29 13.24
N GLU A 370 4.92 -7.59 13.47
CA GLU A 370 5.53 -7.57 14.80
C GLU A 370 5.53 -6.17 15.41
N MET A 371 5.87 -5.14 14.62
CA MET A 371 5.81 -3.75 15.06
C MET A 371 4.38 -3.30 15.39
N THR A 372 3.40 -3.69 14.58
CA THR A 372 1.99 -3.37 14.80
C THR A 372 1.47 -4.00 16.10
N LYS A 373 1.80 -5.28 16.35
CA LYS A 373 1.44 -5.98 17.58
C LYS A 373 2.02 -5.29 18.82
N ALA A 374 3.30 -4.96 18.78
CA ALA A 374 3.98 -4.28 19.88
C ALA A 374 3.38 -2.89 20.14
N ALA A 375 3.07 -2.13 19.08
CA ALA A 375 2.43 -0.82 19.19
C ALA A 375 1.03 -0.91 19.81
N ILE A 376 0.20 -1.85 19.37
CA ILE A 376 -1.14 -2.06 19.93
C ILE A 376 -1.05 -2.46 21.40
N ASN A 377 -0.17 -3.39 21.78
CA ASN A 377 0.03 -3.81 23.16
C ASN A 377 0.36 -2.62 24.07
N LYS A 378 1.27 -1.75 23.65
CA LYS A 378 1.62 -0.56 24.42
C LYS A 378 0.48 0.45 24.49
N LEU A 379 -0.12 0.78 23.37
CA LEU A 379 -1.15 1.81 23.28
C LEU A 379 -2.48 1.39 23.94
N SER A 380 -2.77 0.10 24.02
CA SER A 380 -3.97 -0.44 24.70
C SER A 380 -3.99 -0.18 26.20
N GLN A 381 -2.84 0.14 26.81
CA GLN A 381 -2.74 0.56 28.20
C GLN A 381 -3.35 1.95 28.45
N SER A 382 -3.66 2.72 27.39
CA SER A 382 -4.26 4.04 27.52
C SER A 382 -5.69 3.96 28.07
N PRO A 383 -6.02 4.63 29.18
CA PRO A 383 -7.38 4.67 29.71
C PRO A 383 -8.35 5.38 28.76
N SER A 384 -7.88 6.41 28.03
CA SER A 384 -8.67 7.19 27.08
C SER A 384 -8.68 6.61 25.67
N GLY A 385 -7.99 5.48 25.43
CA GLY A 385 -7.80 4.90 24.12
C GLY A 385 -6.69 5.57 23.33
N TYR A 386 -6.56 5.23 22.05
CA TYR A 386 -5.41 5.61 21.23
C TYR A 386 -5.76 5.88 19.76
N VAL A 387 -4.84 6.54 19.07
CA VAL A 387 -4.77 6.61 17.61
C VAL A 387 -3.41 6.07 17.16
N LEU A 388 -3.43 5.04 16.33
CA LEU A 388 -2.25 4.40 15.76
C LEU A 388 -2.28 4.53 14.23
N PHE A 389 -1.21 5.09 13.66
CA PHE A 389 -0.95 5.10 12.22
C PHE A 389 0.02 3.98 11.87
N VAL A 390 -0.32 3.14 10.91
CA VAL A 390 0.48 1.99 10.44
C VAL A 390 0.64 2.07 8.94
N GLU A 391 1.86 2.13 8.45
CA GLU A 391 2.17 2.29 7.05
C GLU A 391 2.96 1.11 6.48
N GLY A 392 2.44 0.54 5.38
CA GLY A 392 3.16 -0.37 4.48
C GLY A 392 3.81 0.43 3.35
N ALA A 393 4.90 1.12 3.64
CA ALA A 393 5.52 2.08 2.71
C ALA A 393 6.30 1.43 1.57
N ARG A 394 6.78 0.20 1.77
CA ARG A 394 7.63 -0.47 0.78
C ARG A 394 6.87 -0.95 -0.46
N ILE A 395 5.53 -0.93 -0.44
CA ILE A 395 4.67 -1.21 -1.60
C ILE A 395 4.97 -0.18 -2.70
N ASP A 396 4.96 1.11 -2.36
CA ASP A 396 5.25 2.23 -3.26
C ASP A 396 6.68 2.17 -3.80
N THR A 397 7.65 1.98 -2.92
CA THR A 397 9.06 1.95 -3.32
C THR A 397 9.32 0.86 -4.36
N ALA A 398 8.74 -0.34 -4.16
CA ALA A 398 8.84 -1.43 -5.13
C ALA A 398 8.13 -1.11 -6.46
N HIS A 399 7.00 -0.42 -6.41
CA HIS A 399 6.33 0.05 -7.62
C HIS A 399 7.18 1.09 -8.37
N HIS A 400 7.84 2.01 -7.67
CA HIS A 400 8.79 2.95 -8.27
C HIS A 400 9.97 2.26 -8.98
N GLU A 401 10.35 1.09 -8.50
CA GLU A 401 11.41 0.27 -9.08
C GLU A 401 10.89 -0.70 -10.16
N ASN A 402 9.58 -0.71 -10.46
CA ASN A 402 8.87 -1.67 -11.30
C ASN A 402 9.03 -3.14 -10.84
N LEU A 403 9.25 -3.37 -9.56
CA LEU A 403 9.41 -4.69 -8.97
C LEU A 403 8.06 -5.19 -8.42
N ALA A 404 7.16 -5.62 -9.30
CA ALA A 404 5.82 -6.02 -8.90
C ALA A 404 5.83 -7.17 -7.87
N GLY A 405 6.69 -8.17 -8.01
CA GLY A 405 6.79 -9.28 -7.05
C GLY A 405 7.12 -8.80 -5.63
N TYR A 406 8.00 -7.82 -5.51
CA TYR A 406 8.32 -7.18 -4.22
C TYR A 406 7.13 -6.40 -3.67
N SER A 407 6.48 -5.58 -4.50
CA SER A 407 5.31 -4.83 -4.07
C SER A 407 4.17 -5.74 -3.58
N LEU A 408 3.89 -6.85 -4.29
CA LEU A 408 2.85 -7.80 -3.89
C LEU A 408 3.21 -8.57 -2.61
N GLU A 409 4.50 -8.86 -2.38
CA GLU A 409 4.94 -9.41 -1.09
C GLU A 409 4.72 -8.41 0.05
N GLU A 410 5.03 -7.13 -0.16
CA GLU A 410 4.77 -6.09 0.85
C GLU A 410 3.27 -5.91 1.11
N VAL A 411 2.39 -6.01 0.10
CA VAL A 411 0.92 -6.07 0.29
C VAL A 411 0.53 -7.26 1.16
N TYR A 412 1.14 -8.42 0.94
CA TYR A 412 0.87 -9.61 1.76
C TYR A 412 1.31 -9.42 3.22
N GLN A 413 2.46 -8.79 3.47
CA GLN A 413 2.91 -8.47 4.83
C GLN A 413 2.04 -7.39 5.49
N PHE A 414 1.59 -6.40 4.72
CA PHE A 414 0.62 -5.40 5.16
C PHE A 414 -0.71 -6.05 5.57
N ASP A 415 -1.20 -7.01 4.79
CA ASP A 415 -2.40 -7.78 5.11
C ASP A 415 -2.26 -8.59 6.42
N LYS A 416 -1.07 -9.12 6.72
CA LYS A 416 -0.79 -9.78 8.00
C LYS A 416 -0.85 -8.80 9.18
N ALA A 417 -0.33 -7.57 9.02
CA ALA A 417 -0.42 -6.55 10.05
C ALA A 417 -1.88 -6.15 10.33
N ILE A 418 -2.71 -6.05 9.27
CA ILE A 418 -4.15 -5.81 9.39
C ILE A 418 -4.83 -6.97 10.14
N ALA A 419 -4.50 -8.21 9.79
CA ALA A 419 -5.03 -9.41 10.48
C ALA A 419 -4.68 -9.42 11.96
N ALA A 420 -3.43 -9.09 12.28
CA ALA A 420 -2.96 -9.01 13.66
C ALA A 420 -3.73 -7.95 14.46
N ALA A 421 -3.88 -6.74 13.93
CA ALA A 421 -4.67 -5.70 14.57
C ALA A 421 -6.13 -6.12 14.76
N ALA A 422 -6.73 -6.77 13.75
CA ALA A 422 -8.09 -7.27 13.84
C ALA A 422 -8.27 -8.32 14.94
N SER A 423 -7.27 -9.17 15.18
CA SER A 423 -7.32 -10.20 16.23
C SER A 423 -7.09 -9.66 17.63
N MET A 424 -6.42 -8.51 17.76
CA MET A 424 -6.06 -7.88 19.04
C MET A 424 -7.07 -6.83 19.52
N THR A 425 -8.07 -6.46 18.70
CA THR A 425 -8.99 -5.36 18.98
C THR A 425 -10.44 -5.77 18.79
N SER A 426 -11.35 -5.04 19.45
CA SER A 426 -12.79 -5.26 19.33
C SER A 426 -13.43 -4.27 18.36
N GLU A 427 -14.25 -4.76 17.44
CA GLU A 427 -15.09 -3.91 16.58
C GLU A 427 -16.14 -3.09 17.34
N GLN A 428 -16.34 -3.35 18.63
CA GLN A 428 -17.29 -2.59 19.45
C GLN A 428 -16.75 -1.21 19.81
N ASP A 429 -15.44 -1.04 19.92
CA ASP A 429 -14.78 0.17 20.41
C ASP A 429 -13.58 0.65 19.59
N THR A 430 -13.15 -0.15 18.59
CA THR A 430 -12.01 0.19 17.75
C THR A 430 -12.45 0.36 16.29
N LEU A 431 -12.27 1.58 15.77
CA LEU A 431 -12.45 1.89 14.35
C LEU A 431 -11.15 1.62 13.62
N THR A 432 -11.18 0.68 12.68
CA THR A 432 -10.05 0.38 11.80
C THR A 432 -10.39 0.79 10.38
N ILE A 433 -9.51 1.57 9.76
CA ILE A 433 -9.57 1.86 8.32
C ILE A 433 -8.30 1.39 7.64
N VAL A 434 -8.42 1.03 6.36
CA VAL A 434 -7.31 0.67 5.46
C VAL A 434 -7.50 1.44 4.18
N THR A 435 -6.49 2.18 3.75
CA THR A 435 -6.53 2.95 2.49
C THR A 435 -5.14 3.05 1.86
N ALA A 436 -5.06 3.76 0.76
CA ALA A 436 -3.81 4.21 0.14
C ALA A 436 -3.80 5.74 0.07
N ASP A 437 -2.63 6.31 -0.15
CA ASP A 437 -2.41 7.73 -0.32
C ASP A 437 -2.55 8.17 -1.80
N HIS A 438 -2.15 7.33 -2.71
CA HIS A 438 -2.31 7.35 -4.16
C HIS A 438 -2.19 5.94 -4.72
N SER A 439 -2.28 5.80 -6.02
CA SER A 439 -2.01 4.60 -6.79
C SER A 439 -0.66 4.69 -7.52
N HIS A 440 -0.27 3.63 -8.19
CA HIS A 440 0.77 3.63 -9.22
C HIS A 440 0.16 3.40 -10.61
N ALA A 441 0.86 3.89 -11.65
CA ALA A 441 0.51 3.61 -13.03
C ALA A 441 0.83 2.15 -13.38
N PHE A 442 0.09 1.24 -12.75
CA PHE A 442 0.27 -0.20 -12.69
C PHE A 442 -1.01 -0.91 -13.12
N THR A 443 -0.92 -1.94 -13.95
CA THR A 443 -2.09 -2.60 -14.52
C THR A 443 -1.95 -4.12 -14.59
N ILE A 444 -3.10 -4.80 -14.61
CA ILE A 444 -3.26 -6.24 -14.86
C ILE A 444 -3.75 -6.38 -16.30
N ASN A 445 -3.00 -7.10 -17.14
CA ASN A 445 -3.18 -7.14 -18.58
C ASN A 445 -3.79 -8.44 -19.08
N GLY A 446 -4.48 -8.36 -20.22
CA GLY A 446 -4.87 -9.48 -21.06
C GLY A 446 -5.91 -10.41 -20.49
N TYR A 447 -5.95 -11.61 -21.02
CA TYR A 447 -6.97 -12.63 -20.78
C TYR A 447 -6.32 -13.93 -20.31
N ALA A 448 -5.39 -13.84 -19.34
CA ALA A 448 -4.77 -15.01 -18.74
C ALA A 448 -5.83 -15.96 -18.17
N SER A 449 -5.59 -17.26 -18.25
CA SER A 449 -6.45 -18.26 -17.63
C SER A 449 -6.53 -18.06 -16.12
N ARG A 450 -7.65 -18.37 -15.50
CA ARG A 450 -7.77 -18.36 -14.05
C ARG A 450 -6.72 -19.29 -13.42
N GLY A 451 -6.04 -18.82 -12.39
CA GLY A 451 -4.91 -19.53 -11.79
C GLY A 451 -3.58 -19.37 -12.53
N ASN A 452 -3.54 -18.54 -13.57
CA ASN A 452 -2.27 -18.15 -14.17
C ASN A 452 -1.42 -17.41 -13.13
N ASP A 453 -0.11 -17.68 -13.12
CA ASP A 453 0.81 -16.96 -12.25
C ASP A 453 0.67 -15.45 -12.45
N ILE A 454 0.32 -14.74 -11.38
CA ILE A 454 0.11 -13.28 -11.44
C ILE A 454 1.38 -12.54 -11.87
N LEU A 455 2.55 -13.08 -11.58
CA LEU A 455 3.84 -12.54 -11.99
C LEU A 455 4.31 -13.09 -13.37
N GLY A 456 3.54 -14.00 -13.96
CA GLY A 456 3.84 -14.64 -15.25
C GLY A 456 3.31 -13.88 -16.46
N HIS A 457 3.14 -14.63 -17.54
CA HIS A 457 2.67 -14.10 -18.83
C HIS A 457 1.14 -14.18 -18.93
N ALA A 458 0.51 -13.16 -19.50
CA ALA A 458 -0.92 -13.16 -19.81
C ALA A 458 -1.24 -13.76 -21.19
N GLY A 459 -0.29 -13.76 -22.11
CA GLY A 459 -0.52 -14.22 -23.48
C GLY A 459 0.57 -13.82 -24.46
N ARG A 460 0.21 -13.80 -25.76
CA ARG A 460 1.10 -13.36 -26.83
C ARG A 460 0.46 -12.20 -27.60
N ASP A 461 1.29 -11.26 -28.03
CA ASP A 461 0.89 -10.14 -28.89
C ASP A 461 0.67 -10.57 -30.36
N ILE A 462 0.37 -9.61 -31.21
CA ILE A 462 0.17 -9.84 -32.66
C ILE A 462 1.42 -10.44 -33.35
N ASN A 463 2.61 -10.17 -32.82
CA ASN A 463 3.89 -10.70 -33.29
C ASN A 463 4.25 -12.03 -32.63
N LYS A 464 3.34 -12.61 -31.85
CA LYS A 464 3.51 -13.85 -31.08
C LYS A 464 4.53 -13.74 -29.92
N LYS A 465 4.97 -12.52 -29.57
CA LYS A 465 5.82 -12.28 -28.41
C LYS A 465 5.01 -12.38 -27.12
N LEU A 466 5.59 -12.95 -26.08
CA LEU A 466 4.98 -13.06 -24.76
C LEU A 466 4.86 -11.67 -24.12
N TYR A 467 3.73 -11.40 -23.45
CA TYR A 467 3.58 -10.21 -22.62
C TYR A 467 3.14 -10.58 -21.20
N SER A 468 3.61 -9.82 -20.23
CA SER A 468 3.38 -10.07 -18.81
C SER A 468 1.94 -9.78 -18.38
N THR A 469 1.48 -10.49 -17.34
CA THR A 469 0.21 -10.20 -16.69
C THR A 469 0.23 -8.82 -16.04
N LEU A 470 1.37 -8.41 -15.48
CA LEU A 470 1.54 -7.12 -14.83
C LEU A 470 2.46 -6.21 -15.64
N SER A 471 2.13 -4.93 -15.70
CA SER A 471 2.97 -3.92 -16.35
C SER A 471 2.79 -2.54 -15.73
N TYR A 472 3.72 -1.64 -16.09
CA TYR A 472 3.73 -0.24 -15.65
C TYR A 472 3.61 0.69 -16.87
N ALA A 473 3.03 1.89 -16.68
CA ALA A 473 3.04 2.89 -17.73
C ALA A 473 4.42 3.56 -17.87
N ALA A 474 5.20 3.65 -16.80
CA ALA A 474 6.52 4.28 -16.83
C ALA A 474 7.45 3.66 -15.78
N GLY A 475 8.74 3.70 -16.05
CA GLY A 475 9.76 3.23 -15.11
C GLY A 475 11.00 2.63 -15.77
N PRO A 476 11.90 2.06 -14.96
CA PRO A 476 13.14 1.42 -15.42
C PRO A 476 12.88 0.16 -16.27
N GLY A 477 11.71 -0.45 -16.16
CA GLY A 477 11.31 -1.62 -16.96
C GLY A 477 11.23 -1.37 -18.47
N PHE A 478 11.28 -0.12 -18.92
CA PHE A 478 11.34 0.23 -20.35
C PHE A 478 12.61 -0.27 -21.06
N SER A 479 13.73 -0.34 -20.35
CA SER A 479 15.05 -0.71 -20.91
C SER A 479 15.18 -2.19 -21.26
N LEU A 480 14.17 -2.97 -21.03
CA LEU A 480 14.21 -4.41 -21.21
C LEU A 480 14.10 -4.76 -22.70
N ASN A 481 15.11 -5.44 -23.25
CA ASN A 481 15.02 -5.99 -24.60
C ASN A 481 13.89 -7.02 -24.68
N GLU A 482 13.04 -6.90 -25.69
CA GLU A 482 11.83 -7.71 -25.84
C GLU A 482 12.10 -9.20 -26.13
N ASP A 483 13.35 -9.58 -26.44
CA ASP A 483 13.72 -10.91 -26.93
C ASP A 483 14.28 -11.85 -25.84
N ASP A 484 14.34 -11.42 -24.60
CA ASP A 484 14.91 -12.21 -23.52
C ASP A 484 13.84 -13.10 -22.86
N GLU A 485 13.66 -14.33 -23.35
CA GLU A 485 12.74 -15.31 -22.76
C GLU A 485 13.18 -15.79 -21.36
N ASP A 486 14.46 -15.63 -21.01
CA ASP A 486 15.00 -16.03 -19.69
C ASP A 486 14.57 -15.11 -18.54
N ARG A 487 14.00 -13.93 -18.83
CA ARG A 487 13.50 -12.96 -17.83
C ARG A 487 12.48 -13.52 -16.88
N PHE A 488 11.69 -14.47 -17.35
CA PHE A 488 10.56 -15.01 -16.60
C PHE A 488 10.96 -16.15 -15.66
N THR A 489 12.22 -16.55 -15.65
CA THR A 489 12.72 -17.60 -14.75
C THR A 489 13.11 -17.10 -13.36
N MET A 490 13.34 -15.77 -13.20
CA MET A 490 13.63 -15.14 -11.89
C MET A 490 12.43 -14.32 -11.37
N VAL A 491 11.35 -14.99 -11.07
CA VAL A 491 10.03 -14.39 -10.73
C VAL A 491 10.10 -13.32 -9.62
N ASN A 492 11.00 -13.44 -8.67
CA ASN A 492 11.06 -12.54 -7.51
C ASN A 492 11.93 -11.30 -7.70
N HIS A 493 12.86 -11.33 -8.65
CA HIS A 493 13.74 -10.20 -8.99
C HIS A 493 13.40 -9.56 -10.32
N PHE A 494 12.28 -9.98 -10.90
CA PHE A 494 11.93 -9.56 -12.25
C PHE A 494 11.43 -8.12 -12.27
N LEU A 495 12.07 -7.32 -13.10
CA LEU A 495 11.65 -5.98 -13.44
C LEU A 495 10.49 -6.05 -14.43
N GLN A 496 9.30 -5.62 -14.03
CA GLN A 496 8.12 -5.64 -14.92
C GLN A 496 8.25 -4.60 -16.03
N PRO A 497 7.72 -4.89 -17.25
CA PRO A 497 7.84 -3.99 -18.38
C PRO A 497 7.11 -2.67 -18.14
N ALA A 498 7.68 -1.59 -18.65
CA ALA A 498 7.09 -0.25 -18.66
C ALA A 498 7.02 0.30 -20.10
N MET A 499 6.00 1.12 -20.38
CA MET A 499 5.79 1.69 -21.71
C MET A 499 6.64 2.94 -21.98
N MET A 500 6.97 3.73 -20.93
CA MET A 500 7.77 4.94 -21.03
C MET A 500 9.03 4.84 -20.18
N HIS A 501 10.14 5.37 -20.71
CA HIS A 501 11.41 5.39 -20.01
C HIS A 501 11.47 6.54 -19.00
N THR A 502 11.39 6.22 -17.73
CA THR A 502 11.64 7.14 -16.62
C THR A 502 12.59 6.48 -15.61
N LYS A 503 13.31 7.30 -14.83
CA LYS A 503 14.24 6.76 -13.82
C LYS A 503 13.53 5.92 -12.75
N LYS A 504 12.25 6.22 -12.49
CA LYS A 504 11.40 5.53 -11.50
C LYS A 504 10.00 5.41 -12.08
N GLY A 505 9.25 4.41 -11.62
CA GLY A 505 7.81 4.33 -11.84
C GLY A 505 7.10 5.58 -11.34
N VAL A 506 5.95 5.90 -11.91
CA VAL A 506 5.16 7.09 -11.59
C VAL A 506 3.87 6.72 -10.88
N HIS A 507 3.37 7.62 -10.05
CA HIS A 507 2.08 7.45 -9.40
C HIS A 507 0.93 7.45 -10.41
N GLY A 508 -0.16 6.74 -10.07
CA GLY A 508 -1.45 6.80 -10.74
C GLY A 508 -2.34 7.89 -10.11
N GLY A 509 -3.18 8.52 -10.93
CA GLY A 509 -4.06 9.60 -10.49
C GLY A 509 -5.49 9.17 -10.20
N GLU A 510 -5.80 7.88 -10.28
CA GLU A 510 -7.11 7.33 -10.01
C GLU A 510 -7.44 7.33 -8.52
N ASP A 511 -8.76 7.22 -8.23
CA ASP A 511 -9.26 7.08 -6.87
C ASP A 511 -8.74 5.78 -6.21
N VAL A 512 -8.50 5.84 -4.90
CA VAL A 512 -8.12 4.68 -4.10
C VAL A 512 -9.26 4.20 -3.20
N ALA A 513 -9.24 2.93 -2.82
CA ALA A 513 -10.26 2.36 -1.94
C ALA A 513 -9.98 2.70 -0.47
N VAL A 514 -11.05 2.91 0.30
CA VAL A 514 -11.01 3.02 1.77
C VAL A 514 -11.90 1.92 2.33
N TYR A 515 -11.33 0.99 3.06
CA TYR A 515 -12.04 -0.09 3.76
C TYR A 515 -12.20 0.28 5.24
N ALA A 516 -13.37 0.05 5.82
CA ALA A 516 -13.64 0.44 7.18
C ALA A 516 -14.44 -0.62 7.96
N LYS A 517 -14.09 -0.80 9.26
CA LYS A 517 -14.85 -1.61 10.21
C LYS A 517 -14.77 -1.03 11.63
N GLY A 518 -15.78 -1.31 12.44
CA GLY A 518 -15.90 -0.82 13.80
C GLY A 518 -16.90 0.34 13.95
N PRO A 519 -16.79 1.15 15.02
CA PRO A 519 -17.72 2.24 15.28
C PRO A 519 -17.73 3.27 14.14
N TRP A 520 -18.92 3.64 13.68
CA TRP A 520 -19.14 4.63 12.62
C TRP A 520 -18.51 4.28 11.27
N ALA A 521 -18.05 3.05 11.06
CA ALA A 521 -17.45 2.62 9.79
C ALA A 521 -18.38 2.84 8.58
N HIS A 522 -19.69 2.88 8.77
CA HIS A 522 -20.67 3.17 7.71
C HIS A 522 -20.58 4.59 7.12
N LEU A 523 -19.82 5.50 7.75
CA LEU A 523 -19.49 6.80 7.17
C LEU A 523 -18.57 6.66 5.94
N PHE A 524 -17.86 5.54 5.81
CA PHE A 524 -16.95 5.27 4.68
C PHE A 524 -17.69 4.52 3.57
N THR A 525 -18.60 5.24 2.88
CA THR A 525 -19.37 4.78 1.72
C THR A 525 -19.45 5.90 0.68
N GLY A 526 -19.55 5.55 -0.61
CA GLY A 526 -19.56 6.53 -1.71
C GLY A 526 -18.17 6.99 -2.11
N THR A 527 -18.06 8.15 -2.76
CA THR A 527 -16.79 8.75 -3.20
C THR A 527 -16.58 10.09 -2.51
N HIS A 528 -15.41 10.27 -1.90
CA HIS A 528 -15.06 11.45 -1.11
C HIS A 528 -13.69 12.00 -1.50
N ASP A 529 -13.38 13.21 -1.09
CA ASP A 529 -12.00 13.69 -1.05
C ASP A 529 -11.25 13.06 0.12
N ASN A 530 -9.93 12.87 0.00
CA ASN A 530 -9.10 12.32 1.09
C ASN A 530 -9.11 13.19 2.36
N THR A 531 -9.46 14.47 2.25
CA THR A 531 -9.69 15.37 3.39
C THR A 531 -10.86 14.95 4.27
N TYR A 532 -11.80 14.14 3.76
CA TYR A 532 -12.93 13.63 4.53
C TYR A 532 -12.51 12.64 5.64
N ILE A 533 -11.47 11.85 5.37
CA ILE A 533 -11.05 10.74 6.22
C ILE A 533 -10.82 11.17 7.68
N PRO A 534 -9.93 12.13 8.00
CA PRO A 534 -9.64 12.45 9.40
C PRO A 534 -10.84 13.08 10.11
N HIS A 535 -11.73 13.77 9.39
CA HIS A 535 -12.96 14.30 9.98
C HIS A 535 -13.96 13.20 10.34
N ALA A 536 -14.11 12.17 9.52
CA ALA A 536 -14.96 11.01 9.83
C ALA A 536 -14.41 10.21 11.01
N LEU A 537 -13.07 10.00 11.07
CA LEU A 537 -12.39 9.38 12.20
C LEU A 537 -12.55 10.19 13.49
N ALA A 538 -12.37 11.50 13.40
CA ALA A 538 -12.52 12.41 14.52
C ALA A 538 -13.96 12.42 15.05
N TYR A 539 -14.94 12.41 14.17
CA TYR A 539 -16.35 12.28 14.52
C TYR A 539 -16.60 10.99 15.31
N ALA A 540 -16.14 9.85 14.78
CA ALA A 540 -16.33 8.54 15.39
C ALA A 540 -15.70 8.43 16.80
N ALA A 541 -14.54 9.07 17.00
CA ALA A 541 -13.78 9.01 18.26
C ALA A 541 -14.05 10.17 19.22
N CYS A 542 -14.94 11.08 18.88
CA CYS A 542 -15.24 12.28 19.68
C CYS A 542 -14.01 13.15 19.95
N ILE A 543 -13.19 13.38 18.92
CA ILE A 543 -12.01 14.25 18.95
C ILE A 543 -12.12 15.33 17.87
N GLY A 544 -11.34 16.42 17.96
CA GLY A 544 -11.31 17.48 16.96
C GLY A 544 -12.48 18.47 17.02
N LEU A 545 -12.92 18.97 15.84
CA LEU A 545 -13.76 20.17 15.78
C LEU A 545 -15.28 19.94 15.90
N ARG A 546 -15.79 18.71 15.80
CA ARG A 546 -17.24 18.40 15.76
C ARG A 546 -17.60 17.23 16.67
N VAL A 547 -17.67 17.50 17.97
CA VAL A 547 -17.95 16.50 19.00
C VAL A 547 -19.35 16.63 19.64
N GLY A 548 -20.24 17.45 19.09
CA GLY A 548 -21.55 17.75 19.70
C GLY A 548 -22.46 16.54 19.92
N HIS A 549 -22.30 15.44 19.16
CA HIS A 549 -23.05 14.19 19.36
C HIS A 549 -22.49 13.34 20.51
N CYS A 550 -21.30 13.64 21.02
CA CYS A 550 -20.61 12.91 22.07
C CYS A 550 -21.02 13.35 23.49
N ASP A 551 -21.66 14.50 23.62
CA ASP A 551 -22.03 15.08 24.89
C ASP A 551 -23.43 14.62 25.30
N ARG A 552 -23.54 13.48 25.99
CA ARG A 552 -24.80 12.98 26.58
C ARG A 552 -25.30 13.81 27.76
N ARG A 553 -24.59 14.86 28.16
CA ARG A 553 -24.91 15.71 29.32
C ARG A 553 -25.35 17.12 28.95
N GLY A 554 -25.68 17.41 27.71
CA GLY A 554 -26.23 18.72 27.27
C GLY A 554 -25.32 19.49 26.29
N PRO A 555 -25.92 20.14 25.30
CA PRO A 555 -25.21 20.60 24.10
C PRO A 555 -24.45 21.93 24.25
N PHE A 556 -24.25 22.51 25.43
CA PHE A 556 -23.92 23.95 25.48
C PHE A 556 -22.66 24.40 26.23
N ASN A 557 -21.87 23.55 26.90
CA ASN A 557 -20.88 24.10 27.85
C ASN A 557 -19.39 23.98 27.54
N ARG A 558 -18.95 23.37 26.42
CA ARG A 558 -17.51 23.31 26.07
C ARG A 558 -17.07 24.27 24.95
N TYR A 559 -18.00 24.95 24.29
CA TYR A 559 -17.68 25.86 23.16
C TYR A 559 -17.59 27.36 23.58
N ALA A 560 -17.70 27.69 24.85
CA ALA A 560 -17.66 29.07 25.27
C ALA A 560 -16.30 29.77 25.05
N HIS A 561 -15.20 29.02 24.91
CA HIS A 561 -13.88 29.61 24.70
C HIS A 561 -13.44 29.74 23.25
N VAL A 562 -14.03 28.99 22.29
CA VAL A 562 -13.70 29.08 20.87
C VAL A 562 -14.59 30.10 20.13
N SER A 563 -15.76 30.42 20.68
CA SER A 563 -16.72 31.32 20.05
C SER A 563 -16.27 32.81 20.01
N GLY A 564 -15.23 33.18 20.73
CA GLY A 564 -14.68 34.55 20.71
C GLY A 564 -13.91 34.88 19.43
N ALA A 565 -13.22 33.89 18.83
CA ALA A 565 -12.45 34.07 17.60
C ALA A 565 -13.32 33.92 16.33
N LEU A 566 -14.30 33.00 16.36
CA LEU A 566 -15.18 32.76 15.20
C LEU A 566 -16.29 33.81 15.03
N ARG A 567 -16.70 34.52 16.08
CA ARG A 567 -17.69 35.61 15.96
C ARG A 567 -17.16 36.86 15.25
N ARG A 568 -15.85 37.03 15.08
CA ARG A 568 -15.29 38.17 14.33
C ARG A 568 -15.26 37.93 12.82
N ASN A 569 -15.39 36.69 12.33
CA ASN A 569 -15.38 36.35 10.91
C ASN A 569 -16.75 35.94 10.34
N ALA A 570 -17.85 36.06 11.11
CA ALA A 570 -19.21 35.69 10.67
C ALA A 570 -19.86 36.71 9.72
N ARG A 571 -19.08 37.61 9.10
CA ARG A 571 -19.55 38.51 8.04
C ARG A 571 -19.17 38.06 6.62
N ASP A 572 -18.77 36.80 6.45
CA ASP A 572 -18.52 36.24 5.13
C ASP A 572 -19.85 35.76 4.51
N PRO A 573 -20.29 36.37 3.40
CA PRO A 573 -21.59 36.11 2.77
C PRO A 573 -21.72 34.67 2.20
N VAL A 574 -20.64 33.93 2.11
CA VAL A 574 -20.66 32.52 1.61
C VAL A 574 -21.19 31.56 2.66
N ILE A 575 -20.95 31.79 3.96
CA ILE A 575 -21.39 30.89 5.03
C ILE A 575 -22.88 31.03 5.33
N SER A 576 -23.49 32.19 5.05
CA SER A 576 -24.94 32.40 5.31
C SER A 576 -25.87 31.68 4.33
N LYS A 577 -25.39 31.30 3.13
CA LYS A 577 -26.21 30.58 2.14
C LYS A 577 -26.36 29.08 2.42
N PHE A 578 -25.46 28.49 3.18
CA PHE A 578 -25.57 27.05 3.54
C PHE A 578 -26.38 26.77 4.82
N ALA A 579 -26.67 27.80 5.62
CA ALA A 579 -27.47 27.62 6.83
C ALA A 579 -28.99 27.67 6.62
N ALA A 580 -29.46 28.02 5.42
CA ALA A 580 -30.88 28.21 5.10
C ALA A 580 -31.56 27.02 4.40
N ALA A 581 -30.83 25.95 4.07
CA ALA A 581 -31.43 24.72 3.52
C ALA A 581 -31.97 23.86 4.68
N ARG A 582 -33.14 24.21 5.18
CA ARG A 582 -33.90 23.36 6.10
C ARG A 582 -34.54 22.21 5.33
N ASN A 583 -34.45 21.01 5.94
CA ASN A 583 -35.02 19.73 5.53
C ASN A 583 -36.37 19.85 4.80
N PRO A 584 -36.57 19.20 3.66
CA PRO A 584 -37.91 18.90 3.17
C PRO A 584 -38.51 17.75 4.00
N PRO A 585 -39.84 17.72 4.21
CA PRO A 585 -40.47 16.69 4.99
C PRO A 585 -40.48 15.35 4.27
N ILE A 586 -40.31 14.29 5.03
CA ILE A 586 -40.47 12.89 4.58
C ILE A 586 -41.89 12.70 4.09
N VAL A 587 -42.06 12.52 2.80
CA VAL A 587 -43.36 12.08 2.22
C VAL A 587 -43.34 10.56 2.19
N SER A 588 -43.99 9.96 3.21
CA SER A 588 -44.46 8.60 3.14
C SER A 588 -45.72 8.59 2.27
N ARG A 589 -45.68 8.02 1.08
CA ARG A 589 -46.79 7.32 0.43
C ARG A 589 -46.42 6.90 -1.00
N LYS A 590 -46.80 5.61 -1.31
CA LYS A 590 -46.83 4.99 -2.64
C LYS A 590 -45.57 4.31 -3.15
N VAL A 591 -45.33 3.13 -2.61
CA VAL A 591 -44.56 2.06 -3.27
C VAL A 591 -45.46 0.87 -3.68
N GLU A 592 -46.75 0.96 -3.57
CA GLU A 592 -47.66 -0.18 -3.88
C GLU A 592 -48.24 -0.24 -5.30
N GLU A 593 -47.89 0.69 -6.19
CA GLU A 593 -48.55 0.73 -7.54
C GLU A 593 -47.62 0.35 -8.72
N PHE A 594 -46.37 -0.13 -8.48
CA PHE A 594 -45.48 -0.46 -9.59
C PHE A 594 -45.32 -1.96 -9.91
N ILE A 595 -46.17 -2.84 -9.37
CA ILE A 595 -46.10 -4.29 -9.60
C ILE A 595 -47.31 -4.80 -10.41
N LYS A 596 -47.95 -4.00 -11.24
CA LYS A 596 -49.01 -4.51 -12.16
C LYS A 596 -49.00 -3.74 -13.47
N SER A 597 -48.21 -4.18 -14.43
CA SER A 597 -48.61 -4.13 -15.85
C SER A 597 -47.69 -4.98 -16.73
N PRO A 598 -48.15 -5.46 -17.88
CA PRO A 598 -47.65 -6.67 -18.52
C PRO A 598 -46.54 -6.44 -19.52
N ARG A 599 -45.83 -7.53 -19.83
CA ARG A 599 -44.79 -7.69 -20.83
C ARG A 599 -45.15 -7.10 -22.18
N GLU A 600 -44.33 -6.18 -22.70
CA GLU A 600 -44.21 -5.96 -24.14
C GLU A 600 -42.87 -6.48 -24.63
N GLN A 601 -42.95 -7.29 -25.67
CA GLN A 601 -41.84 -7.91 -26.38
C GLN A 601 -41.12 -6.85 -27.23
N ILE A 602 -39.80 -6.77 -27.13
CA ILE A 602 -38.98 -6.04 -28.09
C ILE A 602 -38.27 -7.04 -28.99
N PRO A 603 -38.32 -6.89 -30.32
CA PRO A 603 -37.73 -7.85 -31.26
C PRO A 603 -36.21 -7.70 -31.35
N MET A 604 -35.54 -8.84 -31.48
CA MET A 604 -34.10 -8.91 -31.83
C MET A 604 -33.87 -8.38 -33.25
N ALA A 605 -32.93 -7.46 -33.40
CA ALA A 605 -32.28 -7.15 -34.68
C ALA A 605 -30.86 -7.65 -34.64
N HIS A 606 -30.53 -8.52 -35.59
CA HIS A 606 -29.18 -8.95 -35.95
C HIS A 606 -28.37 -7.78 -36.52
N GLN A 607 -27.17 -7.53 -35.96
CA GLN A 607 -25.92 -7.41 -36.76
C GLN A 607 -24.74 -7.64 -35.83
#